data_75f4c6b4bc782415f1e613cb47e2bc00
#
_entry.id   75f4c6b4bc782415f1e613cb47e2bc00
#
_cell.length_a   1.000
_cell.length_b   1.000
_cell.length_c   1.000
_cell.angle_alpha   90.00
_cell.angle_beta   90.00
_cell.angle_gamma   90.00
#
_symmetry.space_group_name_H-M   'P 1'
#
loop_
_entity.id
_entity.type
_entity.pdbx_description
1 polymer ?
#
loop_
_entity_poly.entity_id
_entity_poly.type
_entity_poly.pdbx_seq_one_letter_code
_entity_poly.pdbx_strand_id
1 'polypeptide(L)'
;MQFPEGFIKKYEEILGDEARAFLASFDDEAVSAFRINPLKERQLSFSDAIPNTPWGYYGKVSGKSPEHVTGLVYSQEPAAQMVAQVAQPIPGMKVLDLAAAPGGKSTQLASYLAGDGLLVSNEISSKRSKILVENMERFGATNVVVTNESAERLAKVFKGYFDLIVLDAPCSGEGMFRKQPDAMDYWSVDYPSQCASLQREILADAVTMLADGGRLVYSTCTWAPEENEEIVQWLLDSYDFELIPIQHINGMVPGIDLPETARMYPHHFKGEGQF
;
A
#
# COMPACT_ATOMS: atom_id res chain seq x y z
N MET A 1 -23.02 4.41 -9.92
CA MET A 1 -21.78 4.77 -10.66
C MET A 1 -21.80 4.12 -12.05
N GLN A 2 -21.18 4.71 -13.09
CA GLN A 2 -21.09 4.09 -14.42
C GLN A 2 -19.70 3.46 -14.56
N PHE A 3 -19.63 2.13 -14.63
CA PHE A 3 -18.37 1.40 -14.74
C PHE A 3 -17.88 1.33 -16.19
N PRO A 4 -16.56 1.15 -16.39
CA PRO A 4 -15.99 0.88 -17.71
C PRO A 4 -16.55 -0.41 -18.34
N GLU A 5 -16.50 -0.48 -19.67
CA GLU A 5 -16.91 -1.70 -20.37
C GLU A 5 -16.09 -2.91 -19.92
N GLY A 6 -16.75 -4.02 -19.66
CA GLY A 6 -16.13 -5.27 -19.21
C GLY A 6 -15.87 -5.36 -17.70
N PHE A 7 -15.84 -4.24 -16.94
CA PHE A 7 -15.59 -4.26 -15.50
C PHE A 7 -16.63 -5.08 -14.73
N ILE A 8 -17.90 -4.82 -14.98
CA ILE A 8 -19.00 -5.53 -14.30
C ILE A 8 -18.88 -7.04 -14.56
N LYS A 9 -18.73 -7.42 -15.85
CA LYS A 9 -18.62 -8.84 -16.23
C LYS A 9 -17.43 -9.52 -15.56
N LYS A 10 -16.27 -8.86 -15.52
CA LYS A 10 -15.05 -9.36 -14.84
C LYS A 10 -15.34 -9.70 -13.39
N TYR A 11 -15.98 -8.79 -12.64
CA TYR A 11 -16.24 -8.99 -11.22
C TYR A 11 -17.44 -9.89 -10.92
N GLU A 12 -18.41 -10.03 -11.84
CA GLU A 12 -19.42 -11.07 -11.78
C GLU A 12 -18.81 -12.48 -11.90
N GLU A 13 -17.82 -12.65 -12.78
CA GLU A 13 -17.11 -13.90 -12.95
C GLU A 13 -16.21 -14.23 -11.74
N ILE A 14 -15.54 -13.21 -11.15
CA ILE A 14 -14.64 -13.40 -10.00
C ILE A 14 -15.41 -13.63 -8.69
N LEU A 15 -16.44 -12.84 -8.42
CA LEU A 15 -17.10 -12.78 -7.11
C LEU A 15 -18.42 -13.57 -7.06
N GLY A 16 -18.98 -13.97 -8.21
CA GLY A 16 -20.23 -14.72 -8.25
C GLY A 16 -21.36 -13.99 -7.50
N ASP A 17 -21.93 -14.65 -6.50
CA ASP A 17 -23.07 -14.12 -5.73
C ASP A 17 -22.74 -12.82 -4.96
N GLU A 18 -21.47 -12.58 -4.65
CA GLU A 18 -21.03 -11.36 -3.94
C GLU A 18 -20.87 -10.15 -4.87
N ALA A 19 -20.82 -10.35 -6.19
CA ALA A 19 -20.58 -9.27 -7.16
C ALA A 19 -21.59 -8.12 -7.01
N ARG A 20 -22.87 -8.44 -6.72
CA ARG A 20 -23.90 -7.42 -6.50
C ARG A 20 -23.60 -6.51 -5.31
N ALA A 21 -23.15 -7.08 -4.19
CA ALA A 21 -22.80 -6.33 -2.99
C ALA A 21 -21.55 -5.51 -3.22
N PHE A 22 -20.53 -6.08 -3.90
CA PHE A 22 -19.32 -5.39 -4.31
C PHE A 22 -19.62 -4.17 -5.18
N LEU A 23 -20.37 -4.33 -6.27
CA LEU A 23 -20.71 -3.24 -7.18
C LEU A 23 -21.56 -2.16 -6.50
N ALA A 24 -22.48 -2.54 -5.61
CA ALA A 24 -23.29 -1.59 -4.85
C ALA A 24 -22.46 -0.72 -3.90
N SER A 25 -21.36 -1.25 -3.36
CA SER A 25 -20.50 -0.53 -2.41
C SER A 25 -19.81 0.71 -3.02
N PHE A 26 -19.75 0.82 -4.34
CA PHE A 26 -19.20 2.00 -5.02
C PHE A 26 -20.13 3.23 -4.96
N ASP A 27 -21.40 3.04 -4.62
CA ASP A 27 -22.34 4.14 -4.41
C ASP A 27 -22.28 4.69 -2.97
N ASP A 28 -21.56 4.01 -2.07
CA ASP A 28 -21.31 4.48 -0.71
C ASP A 28 -20.28 5.63 -0.68
N GLU A 29 -20.30 6.41 0.40
CA GLU A 29 -19.28 7.44 0.62
C GLU A 29 -17.89 6.80 0.85
N ALA A 30 -16.86 7.39 0.22
CA ALA A 30 -15.48 6.97 0.43
C ALA A 30 -15.06 7.08 1.89
N VAL A 31 -14.43 6.05 2.41
CA VAL A 31 -14.00 6.00 3.83
C VAL A 31 -12.76 6.88 4.02
N SER A 32 -12.83 7.76 5.01
CA SER A 32 -11.70 8.61 5.41
C SER A 32 -11.11 8.11 6.73
N ALA A 33 -9.79 8.16 6.82
CA ALA A 33 -9.07 7.81 8.03
C ALA A 33 -7.74 8.57 8.13
N PHE A 34 -7.12 8.51 9.30
CA PHE A 34 -5.82 9.09 9.58
C PHE A 34 -5.09 8.26 10.63
N ARG A 35 -3.79 8.49 10.75
CA ARG A 35 -2.96 7.91 11.82
C ARG A 35 -2.40 9.01 12.73
N ILE A 36 -2.34 8.74 14.04
CA ILE A 36 -1.54 9.51 14.98
C ILE A 36 -0.05 9.20 14.71
N ASN A 37 0.79 10.21 14.84
CA ASN A 37 2.24 10.08 14.72
C ASN A 37 2.86 9.72 16.08
N PRO A 38 3.32 8.48 16.31
CA PRO A 38 3.91 8.07 17.58
C PRO A 38 5.33 8.61 17.78
N LEU A 39 5.97 9.20 16.76
CA LEU A 39 7.30 9.80 16.89
C LEU A 39 7.26 11.18 17.54
N LYS A 40 6.06 11.74 17.74
CA LYS A 40 5.85 13.06 18.37
C LYS A 40 5.09 12.90 19.67
N GLU A 41 5.74 13.28 20.76
CA GLU A 41 5.15 13.23 22.09
C GLU A 41 4.00 14.23 22.24
N ARG A 42 2.77 13.77 22.06
CA ARG A 42 1.54 14.47 22.50
C ARG A 42 0.42 13.47 22.75
N GLN A 43 -0.29 13.69 23.83
CA GLN A 43 -1.54 12.96 24.07
C GLN A 43 -2.64 13.53 23.18
N LEU A 44 -2.92 12.81 22.09
CA LEU A 44 -4.09 13.03 21.23
C LEU A 44 -5.10 11.94 21.54
N SER A 45 -6.35 12.33 21.71
CA SER A 45 -7.45 11.39 21.95
C SER A 45 -8.48 11.54 20.84
N PHE A 46 -8.75 10.43 20.15
CA PHE A 46 -9.79 10.30 19.12
C PHE A 46 -10.67 9.11 19.47
N SER A 47 -11.95 9.14 19.09
CA SER A 47 -12.96 8.19 19.56
C SER A 47 -13.17 6.98 18.65
N ASP A 48 -12.82 7.03 17.38
CA ASP A 48 -13.17 5.99 16.39
C ASP A 48 -11.91 5.28 15.89
N ALA A 49 -11.28 4.49 16.77
CA ALA A 49 -10.07 3.74 16.43
C ALA A 49 -10.38 2.63 15.40
N ILE A 50 -9.48 2.45 14.44
CA ILE A 50 -9.52 1.30 13.52
C ILE A 50 -9.09 0.06 14.32
N PRO A 51 -9.94 -0.97 14.43
CA PRO A 51 -9.58 -2.19 15.16
C PRO A 51 -8.26 -2.79 14.65
N ASN A 52 -7.49 -3.39 15.55
CA ASN A 52 -6.21 -4.05 15.23
C ASN A 52 -5.15 -3.15 14.53
N THR A 53 -5.29 -1.84 14.61
CA THR A 53 -4.35 -0.88 14.01
C THR A 53 -3.79 0.05 15.08
N PRO A 54 -2.48 0.09 15.35
CA PRO A 54 -1.93 0.75 16.53
C PRO A 54 -2.24 2.25 16.62
N TRP A 55 -2.29 2.95 15.51
CA TRP A 55 -2.38 4.42 15.46
C TRP A 55 -3.51 4.92 14.57
N GLY A 56 -4.31 4.01 14.01
CA GLY A 56 -5.33 4.33 13.00
C GLY A 56 -6.66 4.73 13.60
N TYR A 57 -7.29 5.75 13.03
CA TYR A 57 -8.61 6.24 13.40
C TYR A 57 -9.43 6.55 12.16
N TYR A 58 -10.73 6.22 12.20
CA TYR A 58 -11.68 6.69 11.20
C TYR A 58 -11.95 8.19 11.40
N GLY A 59 -12.19 8.89 10.29
CA GLY A 59 -12.55 10.30 10.28
C GLY A 59 -11.71 11.13 9.34
N LYS A 60 -12.12 12.38 9.18
CA LYS A 60 -11.44 13.37 8.32
C LYS A 60 -10.62 14.32 9.17
N VAL A 61 -9.37 14.55 8.79
CA VAL A 61 -8.54 15.61 9.32
C VAL A 61 -8.30 16.64 8.23
N SER A 62 -8.57 17.90 8.54
CA SER A 62 -8.30 19.00 7.61
C SER A 62 -6.80 19.15 7.37
N GLY A 63 -6.37 19.31 6.13
CA GLY A 63 -4.99 19.66 5.80
C GLY A 63 -4.52 21.02 6.36
N LYS A 64 -5.45 21.83 6.89
CA LYS A 64 -5.17 23.11 7.53
C LYS A 64 -5.24 23.04 9.05
N SER A 65 -5.58 21.89 9.62
CA SER A 65 -5.63 21.76 11.09
C SER A 65 -4.22 21.80 11.70
N PRO A 66 -4.09 22.29 12.93
CA PRO A 66 -2.80 22.28 13.64
C PRO A 66 -2.18 20.89 13.70
N GLU A 67 -2.96 19.85 13.94
CA GLU A 67 -2.50 18.47 14.05
C GLU A 67 -1.89 17.98 12.73
N HIS A 68 -2.49 18.35 11.59
CA HIS A 68 -1.94 18.01 10.28
C HIS A 68 -0.67 18.82 9.97
N VAL A 69 -0.73 20.15 10.12
CA VAL A 69 0.39 21.05 9.78
C VAL A 69 1.64 20.75 10.62
N THR A 70 1.45 20.39 11.88
CA THR A 70 2.56 20.02 12.77
C THR A 70 3.00 18.57 12.64
N GLY A 71 2.35 17.77 11.79
CA GLY A 71 2.67 16.37 11.56
C GLY A 71 2.35 15.45 12.74
N LEU A 72 1.41 15.83 13.60
CA LEU A 72 0.91 14.98 14.69
C LEU A 72 -0.03 13.89 14.17
N VAL A 73 -0.62 14.11 13.00
CA VAL A 73 -1.45 13.14 12.30
C VAL A 73 -1.08 13.07 10.82
N TYR A 74 -1.36 11.92 10.21
CA TYR A 74 -1.20 11.68 8.77
C TYR A 74 -2.49 11.09 8.21
N SER A 75 -3.13 11.77 7.24
CA SER A 75 -4.33 11.25 6.58
C SER A 75 -3.96 10.07 5.69
N GLN A 76 -4.55 8.92 5.94
CA GLN A 76 -4.35 7.70 5.16
C GLN A 76 -5.59 6.82 5.25
N GLU A 77 -6.03 6.33 4.14
CA GLU A 77 -7.17 5.44 3.98
C GLU A 77 -6.94 4.11 4.75
N PRO A 78 -7.99 3.49 5.33
CA PRO A 78 -7.83 2.32 6.20
C PRO A 78 -7.14 1.13 5.55
N ALA A 79 -7.49 0.76 4.31
CA ALA A 79 -6.87 -0.39 3.63
C ALA A 79 -5.38 -0.13 3.35
N ALA A 80 -5.01 1.09 2.94
CA ALA A 80 -3.61 1.47 2.75
C ALA A 80 -2.79 1.42 4.05
N GLN A 81 -3.43 1.57 5.23
CA GLN A 81 -2.75 1.40 6.52
C GLN A 81 -2.36 -0.06 6.79
N MET A 82 -3.07 -1.03 6.20
CA MET A 82 -2.81 -2.45 6.43
C MET A 82 -1.48 -2.91 5.83
N VAL A 83 -1.01 -2.30 4.76
CA VAL A 83 0.26 -2.69 4.11
C VAL A 83 1.45 -2.59 5.07
N ALA A 84 1.64 -1.43 5.70
CA ALA A 84 2.72 -1.27 6.68
C ALA A 84 2.42 -2.01 8.00
N GLN A 85 1.14 -2.26 8.31
CA GLN A 85 0.73 -3.12 9.42
C GLN A 85 1.17 -4.59 9.20
N VAL A 86 1.08 -5.09 7.98
CA VAL A 86 1.60 -6.42 7.59
C VAL A 86 3.13 -6.42 7.57
N ALA A 87 3.74 -5.37 7.06
CA ALA A 87 5.19 -5.24 6.95
C ALA A 87 5.89 -5.24 8.32
N GLN A 88 5.38 -4.50 9.30
CA GLN A 88 5.88 -4.40 10.68
C GLN A 88 7.40 -4.48 10.80
N PRO A 89 8.16 -3.51 10.25
CA PRO A 89 9.60 -3.49 10.49
C PRO A 89 9.88 -3.28 11.98
N ILE A 90 10.95 -3.86 12.47
CA ILE A 90 11.43 -3.63 13.83
C ILE A 90 12.60 -2.64 13.83
N PRO A 91 12.83 -1.91 14.96
CA PRO A 91 13.98 -1.03 15.10
C PRO A 91 15.30 -1.72 14.71
N GLY A 92 16.18 -0.99 14.04
CA GLY A 92 17.45 -1.50 13.53
C GLY A 92 17.42 -2.02 12.09
N MET A 93 16.26 -2.34 11.52
CA MET A 93 16.15 -2.83 10.14
C MET A 93 16.51 -1.77 9.09
N LYS A 94 17.04 -2.24 7.97
CA LYS A 94 17.19 -1.49 6.71
C LYS A 94 15.97 -1.78 5.82
N VAL A 95 15.14 -0.77 5.63
CA VAL A 95 13.85 -0.87 4.95
C VAL A 95 13.85 -0.03 3.68
N LEU A 96 13.31 -0.58 2.59
CA LEU A 96 13.04 0.15 1.36
C LEU A 96 11.53 0.23 1.13
N ASP A 97 11.00 1.45 0.97
CA ASP A 97 9.69 1.72 0.36
C ASP A 97 9.94 2.15 -1.09
N LEU A 98 9.69 1.25 -2.04
CA LEU A 98 10.18 1.40 -3.42
C LEU A 98 9.33 2.34 -4.28
N ALA A 99 8.06 2.53 -3.94
CA ALA A 99 7.12 3.44 -4.63
C ALA A 99 6.37 4.31 -3.59
N ALA A 100 7.13 5.13 -2.85
CA ALA A 100 6.73 5.66 -1.56
C ALA A 100 5.73 6.83 -1.59
N ALA A 101 5.71 7.64 -2.66
CA ALA A 101 4.91 8.86 -2.65
C ALA A 101 3.39 8.59 -2.63
N PRO A 102 2.64 9.37 -1.87
CA PRO A 102 3.00 10.62 -1.20
C PRO A 102 3.63 10.46 0.20
N GLY A 103 3.88 9.23 0.72
CA GLY A 103 4.53 8.99 2.00
C GLY A 103 3.67 8.33 3.07
N GLY A 104 2.47 7.87 2.73
CA GLY A 104 1.55 7.22 3.69
C GLY A 104 2.15 5.96 4.29
N LYS A 105 2.70 5.07 3.48
CA LYS A 105 3.36 3.85 3.93
C LYS A 105 4.71 4.15 4.58
N SER A 106 5.54 5.00 3.96
CA SER A 106 6.83 5.43 4.52
C SER A 106 6.71 6.02 5.91
N THR A 107 5.76 6.92 6.17
CA THR A 107 5.56 7.50 7.51
C THR A 107 5.13 6.46 8.53
N GLN A 108 4.37 5.44 8.13
CA GLN A 108 3.96 4.35 8.99
C GLN A 108 5.13 3.39 9.27
N LEU A 109 5.93 3.06 8.26
CA LEU A 109 7.17 2.29 8.42
C LEU A 109 8.16 2.99 9.37
N ALA A 110 8.33 4.31 9.22
CA ALA A 110 9.13 5.12 10.14
C ALA A 110 8.61 5.07 11.58
N SER A 111 7.28 4.99 11.77
CA SER A 111 6.67 4.83 13.09
C SER A 111 7.07 3.52 13.76
N TYR A 112 7.11 2.41 13.01
CA TYR A 112 7.56 1.11 13.52
C TYR A 112 9.06 1.07 13.82
N LEU A 113 9.88 1.71 12.99
CA LEU A 113 11.33 1.82 13.20
C LEU A 113 11.69 2.69 14.40
N ALA A 114 10.80 3.57 14.84
CA ALA A 114 10.97 4.39 16.04
C ALA A 114 12.31 5.17 16.10
N GLY A 115 12.81 5.61 14.93
CA GLY A 115 14.06 6.36 14.82
C GLY A 115 15.34 5.52 14.77
N ASP A 116 15.24 4.18 14.82
CA ASP A 116 16.39 3.26 14.72
C ASP A 116 16.37 2.48 13.39
N GLY A 117 17.56 2.16 12.86
CA GLY A 117 17.71 1.57 11.52
C GLY A 117 17.72 2.60 10.40
N LEU A 118 17.36 2.18 9.18
CA LEU A 118 17.33 3.02 7.98
C LEU A 118 16.06 2.78 7.18
N LEU A 119 15.36 3.84 6.82
CA LEU A 119 14.30 3.81 5.81
C LEU A 119 14.76 4.55 4.55
N VAL A 120 14.82 3.84 3.43
CA VAL A 120 14.98 4.45 2.10
C VAL A 120 13.58 4.53 1.48
N SER A 121 13.12 5.76 1.21
CA SER A 121 11.82 6.02 0.59
C SER A 121 12.05 6.53 -0.83
N ASN A 122 11.74 5.70 -1.82
CA ASN A 122 11.99 6.01 -3.22
C ASN A 122 10.71 6.39 -3.97
N GLU A 123 10.85 7.30 -4.91
CA GLU A 123 9.78 7.66 -5.86
C GLU A 123 10.39 8.05 -7.21
N ILE A 124 9.95 7.38 -8.28
CA ILE A 124 10.47 7.60 -9.64
C ILE A 124 10.06 8.97 -10.20
N SER A 125 8.89 9.47 -9.83
CA SER A 125 8.40 10.78 -10.28
C SER A 125 9.03 11.91 -9.47
N SER A 126 9.82 12.77 -10.12
CA SER A 126 10.46 13.93 -9.47
C SER A 126 9.43 14.91 -8.86
N LYS A 127 8.23 15.03 -9.43
CA LYS A 127 7.16 15.85 -8.86
C LYS A 127 6.63 15.23 -7.57
N ARG A 128 6.40 13.92 -7.55
CA ARG A 128 5.88 13.20 -6.39
C ARG A 128 6.93 13.03 -5.29
N SER A 129 8.22 12.89 -5.65
CA SER A 129 9.30 12.79 -4.66
C SER A 129 9.43 14.05 -3.80
N LYS A 130 9.15 15.24 -4.33
CA LYS A 130 9.09 16.49 -3.56
C LYS A 130 7.99 16.47 -2.49
N ILE A 131 6.80 15.97 -2.86
CA ILE A 131 5.69 15.81 -1.93
C ILE A 131 6.06 14.79 -0.84
N LEU A 132 6.76 13.72 -1.22
CA LEU A 132 7.27 12.72 -0.27
C LEU A 132 8.23 13.35 0.75
N VAL A 133 9.21 14.15 0.29
CA VAL A 133 10.14 14.88 1.17
C VAL A 133 9.38 15.76 2.16
N GLU A 134 8.47 16.61 1.67
CA GLU A 134 7.67 17.50 2.52
C GLU A 134 6.88 16.73 3.58
N ASN A 135 6.32 15.58 3.21
CA ASN A 135 5.56 14.74 4.14
C ASN A 135 6.46 14.05 5.17
N MET A 136 7.64 13.56 4.79
CA MET A 136 8.58 12.93 5.70
C MET A 136 9.16 13.94 6.70
N GLU A 137 9.52 15.14 6.24
CA GLU A 137 9.98 16.25 7.08
C GLU A 137 8.89 16.70 8.05
N ARG A 138 7.67 16.92 7.55
CA ARG A 138 6.52 17.29 8.39
C ARG A 138 6.20 16.22 9.43
N PHE A 139 6.32 14.95 9.08
CA PHE A 139 6.13 13.84 10.01
C PHE A 139 7.24 13.77 11.05
N GLY A 140 8.47 14.21 10.72
CA GLY A 140 9.61 14.28 11.63
C GLY A 140 10.36 12.95 11.76
N ALA A 141 10.34 12.12 10.73
CA ALA A 141 11.17 10.92 10.68
C ALA A 141 12.65 11.31 10.49
N THR A 142 13.54 10.82 11.35
CA THR A 142 14.96 11.24 11.40
C THR A 142 15.92 10.25 10.71
N ASN A 143 15.49 8.99 10.56
CA ASN A 143 16.28 7.89 9.99
C ASN A 143 15.85 7.55 8.55
N VAL A 144 15.48 8.56 7.77
CA VAL A 144 14.94 8.42 6.40
C VAL A 144 15.85 9.08 5.37
N VAL A 145 16.06 8.38 4.26
CA VAL A 145 16.66 8.92 3.03
C VAL A 145 15.61 8.86 1.93
N VAL A 146 15.29 10.00 1.32
CA VAL A 146 14.40 10.04 0.16
C VAL A 146 15.25 10.00 -1.12
N THR A 147 14.90 9.09 -2.02
CA THR A 147 15.55 8.95 -3.33
C THR A 147 14.55 9.21 -4.47
N ASN A 148 15.06 9.67 -5.62
CA ASN A 148 14.26 9.85 -6.83
C ASN A 148 14.92 9.07 -7.98
N GLU A 149 14.75 7.76 -7.99
CA GLU A 149 15.44 6.84 -8.89
C GLU A 149 14.50 5.74 -9.41
N SER A 150 14.91 5.09 -10.51
CA SER A 150 14.29 3.84 -10.95
C SER A 150 14.73 2.66 -10.08
N ALA A 151 13.93 1.59 -10.04
CA ALA A 151 14.28 0.35 -9.35
C ALA A 151 15.61 -0.22 -9.89
N GLU A 152 15.82 -0.23 -11.20
CA GLU A 152 17.05 -0.67 -11.86
C GLU A 152 18.31 0.07 -11.35
N ARG A 153 18.22 1.40 -11.15
CA ARG A 153 19.35 2.19 -10.65
C ARG A 153 19.63 1.92 -9.18
N LEU A 154 18.58 1.77 -8.36
CA LEU A 154 18.73 1.38 -6.97
C LEU A 154 19.34 -0.02 -6.82
N ALA A 155 18.92 -0.98 -7.65
CA ALA A 155 19.44 -2.34 -7.65
C ALA A 155 20.96 -2.42 -7.93
N LYS A 156 21.50 -1.49 -8.70
CA LYS A 156 22.95 -1.40 -8.94
C LYS A 156 23.75 -0.96 -7.70
N VAL A 157 23.09 -0.25 -6.76
CA VAL A 157 23.72 0.31 -5.56
C VAL A 157 23.47 -0.56 -4.33
N PHE A 158 22.25 -1.09 -4.17
CA PHE A 158 21.79 -1.71 -2.94
C PHE A 158 21.69 -3.24 -3.00
N LYS A 159 22.51 -3.90 -3.80
CA LYS A 159 22.47 -5.36 -3.96
C LYS A 159 22.58 -6.09 -2.61
N GLY A 160 21.58 -6.93 -2.28
CA GLY A 160 21.55 -7.75 -1.05
C GLY A 160 21.57 -6.90 0.23
N TYR A 161 20.91 -5.75 0.24
CA TYR A 161 21.10 -4.75 1.30
C TYR A 161 19.94 -4.62 2.29
N PHE A 162 18.69 -4.74 1.85
CA PHE A 162 17.52 -4.46 2.67
C PHE A 162 16.98 -5.70 3.37
N ASP A 163 16.69 -5.55 4.66
CA ASP A 163 16.03 -6.58 5.46
C ASP A 163 14.53 -6.68 5.14
N LEU A 164 13.94 -5.57 4.67
CA LEU A 164 12.54 -5.48 4.26
C LEU A 164 12.40 -4.54 3.06
N ILE A 165 11.70 -5.00 2.03
CA ILE A 165 11.25 -4.16 0.91
C ILE A 165 9.73 -4.14 0.90
N VAL A 166 9.15 -2.95 0.83
CA VAL A 166 7.72 -2.73 0.59
C VAL A 166 7.56 -2.16 -0.80
N LEU A 167 6.76 -2.82 -1.61
CA LEU A 167 6.34 -2.33 -2.92
C LEU A 167 4.82 -2.26 -2.96
N ASP A 168 4.28 -1.06 -2.74
CA ASP A 168 2.91 -0.72 -3.12
C ASP A 168 2.95 -0.32 -4.59
N ALA A 169 2.69 -1.30 -5.45
CA ALA A 169 3.04 -1.22 -6.85
C ALA A 169 2.14 -0.26 -7.65
N PRO A 170 2.68 0.43 -8.68
CA PRO A 170 1.83 1.08 -9.66
C PRO A 170 0.92 0.02 -10.29
N CYS A 171 -0.39 0.28 -10.29
CA CYS A 171 -1.41 -0.69 -10.66
C CYS A 171 -2.58 -0.04 -11.40
N SER A 172 -3.53 -0.83 -11.85
CA SER A 172 -4.74 -0.35 -12.54
C SER A 172 -5.64 0.54 -11.68
N GLY A 173 -5.48 0.48 -10.35
CA GLY A 173 -6.10 1.42 -9.43
C GLY A 173 -7.61 1.24 -9.24
N GLU A 174 -8.15 0.06 -9.50
CA GLU A 174 -9.59 -0.23 -9.39
C GLU A 174 -10.15 0.11 -8.00
N GLY A 175 -9.37 -0.11 -6.94
CA GLY A 175 -9.72 0.25 -5.57
C GLY A 175 -9.81 1.75 -5.30
N MET A 176 -9.41 2.58 -6.26
CA MET A 176 -9.51 4.04 -6.15
C MET A 176 -10.74 4.61 -6.85
N PHE A 177 -11.53 3.84 -7.58
CA PHE A 177 -12.65 4.32 -8.39
C PHE A 177 -13.67 5.12 -7.57
N ARG A 178 -13.94 4.71 -6.33
CA ARG A 178 -14.85 5.44 -5.42
C ARG A 178 -14.30 6.81 -5.02
N LYS A 179 -12.99 6.96 -4.84
CA LYS A 179 -12.32 8.22 -4.49
C LYS A 179 -11.96 9.08 -5.69
N GLN A 180 -11.65 8.45 -6.80
CA GLN A 180 -11.16 9.07 -8.03
C GLN A 180 -11.91 8.49 -9.23
N PRO A 181 -13.19 8.85 -9.44
CA PRO A 181 -13.99 8.30 -10.53
C PRO A 181 -13.36 8.48 -11.92
N ASP A 182 -12.61 9.57 -12.13
CA ASP A 182 -11.90 9.82 -13.39
C ASP A 182 -10.85 8.71 -13.73
N ALA A 183 -10.45 7.90 -12.76
CA ALA A 183 -9.57 6.76 -13.02
C ALA A 183 -10.24 5.67 -13.88
N MET A 184 -11.57 5.62 -13.89
CA MET A 184 -12.34 4.70 -14.73
C MET A 184 -12.21 5.03 -16.22
N ASP A 185 -11.94 6.28 -16.58
CA ASP A 185 -11.83 6.73 -17.98
C ASP A 185 -10.60 6.12 -18.70
N TYR A 186 -9.61 5.70 -17.91
CA TYR A 186 -8.37 5.11 -18.42
C TYR A 186 -8.34 3.58 -18.29
N TRP A 187 -9.31 2.99 -17.61
CA TRP A 187 -9.37 1.55 -17.41
C TRP A 187 -9.91 0.82 -18.64
N SER A 188 -9.32 -0.29 -18.96
CA SER A 188 -9.80 -1.25 -19.97
C SER A 188 -9.52 -2.68 -19.49
N VAL A 189 -10.15 -3.67 -20.11
CA VAL A 189 -9.98 -5.10 -19.73
C VAL A 189 -8.50 -5.53 -19.78
N ASP A 190 -7.71 -4.98 -20.70
CA ASP A 190 -6.29 -5.32 -20.87
C ASP A 190 -5.36 -4.48 -19.98
N TYR A 191 -5.86 -3.43 -19.33
CA TYR A 191 -5.01 -2.52 -18.55
C TYR A 191 -4.35 -3.20 -17.33
N PRO A 192 -5.04 -4.06 -16.55
CA PRO A 192 -4.39 -4.83 -15.48
C PRO A 192 -3.21 -5.66 -15.95
N SER A 193 -3.30 -6.35 -17.10
CA SER A 193 -2.20 -7.14 -17.66
C SER A 193 -0.99 -6.28 -18.07
N GLN A 194 -1.24 -5.05 -18.54
CA GLN A 194 -0.16 -4.10 -18.84
C GLN A 194 0.55 -3.66 -17.55
N CYS A 195 -0.22 -3.35 -16.50
CA CYS A 195 0.33 -3.02 -15.19
C CYS A 195 1.13 -4.19 -14.60
N ALA A 196 0.61 -5.42 -14.71
CA ALA A 196 1.28 -6.63 -14.26
C ALA A 196 2.66 -6.82 -14.92
N SER A 197 2.80 -6.47 -16.20
CA SER A 197 4.09 -6.52 -16.89
C SER A 197 5.12 -5.56 -16.28
N LEU A 198 4.71 -4.32 -16.00
CA LEU A 198 5.56 -3.34 -15.31
C LEU A 198 5.90 -3.76 -13.87
N GLN A 199 4.94 -4.36 -13.17
CA GLN A 199 5.15 -4.85 -11.81
C GLN A 199 6.22 -5.94 -11.75
N ARG A 200 6.22 -6.87 -12.72
CA ARG A 200 7.28 -7.90 -12.85
C ARG A 200 8.65 -7.29 -13.08
N GLU A 201 8.77 -6.26 -13.92
CA GLU A 201 10.04 -5.56 -14.15
C GLU A 201 10.56 -4.92 -12.85
N ILE A 202 9.71 -4.19 -12.13
CA ILE A 202 10.08 -3.55 -10.85
C ILE A 202 10.48 -4.59 -9.80
N LEU A 203 9.73 -5.70 -9.71
CA LEU A 203 9.97 -6.76 -8.74
C LEU A 203 11.26 -7.53 -9.03
N ALA A 204 11.60 -7.76 -10.31
CA ALA A 204 12.87 -8.39 -10.68
C ALA A 204 14.08 -7.60 -10.16
N ASP A 205 14.02 -6.27 -10.22
CA ASP A 205 15.04 -5.40 -9.63
C ASP A 205 14.98 -5.42 -8.09
N ALA A 206 13.77 -5.34 -7.51
CA ALA A 206 13.56 -5.32 -6.07
C ALA A 206 14.15 -6.57 -5.37
N VAL A 207 13.94 -7.74 -5.94
CA VAL A 207 14.46 -9.02 -5.40
C VAL A 207 15.99 -8.99 -5.27
N THR A 208 16.70 -8.35 -6.21
CA THR A 208 18.17 -8.26 -6.15
C THR A 208 18.68 -7.40 -4.99
N MET A 209 17.83 -6.52 -4.45
CA MET A 209 18.16 -5.63 -3.33
C MET A 209 17.87 -6.24 -1.95
N LEU A 210 17.12 -7.35 -1.88
CA LEU A 210 16.86 -8.06 -0.64
C LEU A 210 18.13 -8.72 -0.11
N ALA A 211 18.34 -8.59 1.21
CA ALA A 211 19.35 -9.36 1.93
C ALA A 211 18.90 -10.84 2.06
N ASP A 212 19.84 -11.72 2.31
CA ASP A 212 19.54 -13.14 2.59
C ASP A 212 18.59 -13.23 3.80
N GLY A 213 17.47 -13.93 3.63
CA GLY A 213 16.39 -14.02 4.64
C GLY A 213 15.57 -12.74 4.81
N GLY A 214 15.75 -11.74 3.93
CA GLY A 214 14.95 -10.53 3.90
C GLY A 214 13.50 -10.79 3.46
N ARG A 215 12.60 -9.86 3.79
CA ARG A 215 11.17 -9.96 3.47
C ARG A 215 10.76 -8.97 2.38
N LEU A 216 9.91 -9.42 1.48
CA LEU A 216 9.23 -8.58 0.49
C LEU A 216 7.74 -8.49 0.84
N VAL A 217 7.21 -7.28 0.98
CA VAL A 217 5.77 -7.02 1.07
C VAL A 217 5.33 -6.37 -0.23
N TYR A 218 4.51 -7.09 -0.97
CA TYR A 218 3.92 -6.63 -2.22
C TYR A 218 2.47 -6.27 -2.00
N SER A 219 2.03 -5.15 -2.53
CA SER A 219 0.65 -4.71 -2.46
C SER A 219 0.23 -3.89 -3.68
N THR A 220 -1.07 -3.84 -3.94
CA THR A 220 -1.68 -3.00 -4.97
C THR A 220 -2.98 -2.40 -4.47
N CYS A 221 -3.43 -1.29 -5.05
CA CYS A 221 -4.77 -0.76 -4.83
C CYS A 221 -5.75 -1.22 -5.93
N THR A 222 -5.68 -2.49 -6.33
CA THR A 222 -6.60 -3.12 -7.29
C THR A 222 -7.06 -4.49 -6.79
N TRP A 223 -8.11 -5.04 -7.42
CA TRP A 223 -8.55 -6.42 -7.15
C TRP A 223 -8.29 -7.35 -8.34
N ALA A 224 -7.61 -6.88 -9.38
CA ALA A 224 -7.30 -7.66 -10.57
C ALA A 224 -6.35 -8.83 -10.24
N PRO A 225 -6.74 -10.09 -10.46
CA PRO A 225 -5.87 -11.24 -10.19
C PRO A 225 -4.56 -11.19 -10.97
N GLU A 226 -4.58 -10.60 -12.16
CA GLU A 226 -3.41 -10.43 -13.04
C GLU A 226 -2.29 -9.63 -12.37
N GLU A 227 -2.67 -8.68 -11.49
CA GLU A 227 -1.77 -7.79 -10.76
C GLU A 227 -1.48 -8.27 -9.32
N ASN A 228 -2.22 -9.24 -8.84
CA ASN A 228 -2.21 -9.72 -7.45
C ASN A 228 -1.67 -11.15 -7.38
N GLU A 229 -2.54 -12.14 -7.35
CA GLU A 229 -2.15 -13.54 -7.15
C GLU A 229 -1.24 -14.05 -8.25
N GLU A 230 -1.45 -13.66 -9.51
CA GLU A 230 -0.57 -14.08 -10.60
C GLU A 230 0.85 -13.49 -10.47
N ILE A 231 0.99 -12.29 -9.88
CA ILE A 231 2.29 -11.72 -9.57
C ILE A 231 2.95 -12.47 -8.40
N VAL A 232 2.20 -12.77 -7.34
CA VAL A 232 2.72 -13.55 -6.21
C VAL A 232 3.14 -14.95 -6.67
N GLN A 233 2.30 -15.62 -7.46
CA GLN A 233 2.65 -16.94 -8.01
C GLN A 233 3.90 -16.89 -8.89
N TRP A 234 4.01 -15.86 -9.75
CA TRP A 234 5.21 -15.66 -10.56
C TRP A 234 6.47 -15.45 -9.71
N LEU A 235 6.38 -14.72 -8.58
CA LEU A 235 7.50 -14.58 -7.65
C LEU A 235 7.92 -15.92 -7.04
N LEU A 236 6.95 -16.74 -6.61
CA LEU A 236 7.22 -18.06 -6.02
C LEU A 236 7.82 -19.03 -7.05
N ASP A 237 7.40 -18.95 -8.31
CA ASP A 237 7.90 -19.82 -9.40
C ASP A 237 9.29 -19.40 -9.90
N SER A 238 9.61 -18.10 -9.80
CA SER A 238 10.83 -17.52 -10.39
C SER A 238 11.98 -17.37 -9.41
N TYR A 239 11.71 -17.32 -8.09
CA TYR A 239 12.69 -17.04 -7.05
C TYR A 239 12.48 -17.97 -5.86
N ASP A 240 13.50 -18.11 -5.02
CA ASP A 240 13.45 -18.90 -3.78
C ASP A 240 12.77 -18.12 -2.65
N PHE A 241 11.45 -17.96 -2.79
CA PHE A 241 10.59 -17.33 -1.79
C PHE A 241 9.68 -18.33 -1.11
N GLU A 242 9.43 -18.08 0.17
CA GLU A 242 8.39 -18.71 0.97
C GLU A 242 7.29 -17.68 1.28
N LEU A 243 6.03 -18.06 1.08
CA LEU A 243 4.89 -17.21 1.36
C LEU A 243 4.58 -17.20 2.86
N ILE A 244 4.63 -16.02 3.48
CA ILE A 244 4.30 -15.85 4.89
C ILE A 244 2.81 -15.53 5.00
N PRO A 245 2.00 -16.37 5.68
CA PRO A 245 0.56 -16.16 5.81
C PRO A 245 0.22 -14.84 6.50
N ILE A 246 -0.70 -14.08 5.91
CA ILE A 246 -1.25 -12.85 6.48
C ILE A 246 -2.44 -13.20 7.37
N GLN A 247 -2.45 -12.66 8.60
CA GLN A 247 -3.61 -12.77 9.46
C GLN A 247 -4.74 -11.88 8.93
N HIS A 248 -5.86 -12.50 8.54
CA HIS A 248 -7.03 -11.76 8.07
C HIS A 248 -7.75 -11.09 9.25
N ILE A 249 -7.78 -9.77 9.24
CA ILE A 249 -8.42 -8.92 10.25
C ILE A 249 -9.34 -7.89 9.58
N ASN A 250 -10.27 -7.33 10.34
CA ASN A 250 -11.10 -6.18 9.91
C ASN A 250 -11.95 -6.43 8.64
N GLY A 251 -12.26 -7.67 8.31
CA GLY A 251 -13.01 -8.00 7.08
C GLY A 251 -12.11 -8.28 5.86
N MET A 252 -10.81 -8.45 6.05
CA MET A 252 -9.93 -9.03 5.02
C MET A 252 -10.43 -10.43 4.66
N VAL A 253 -10.34 -10.76 3.39
CA VAL A 253 -10.65 -12.11 2.88
C VAL A 253 -9.41 -12.73 2.24
N PRO A 254 -9.35 -14.07 2.14
CA PRO A 254 -8.24 -14.76 1.47
C PRO A 254 -8.10 -14.32 0.01
N GLY A 255 -6.87 -14.39 -0.51
CA GLY A 255 -6.63 -14.29 -1.95
C GLY A 255 -7.19 -15.47 -2.73
N ILE A 256 -7.40 -15.27 -4.03
CA ILE A 256 -7.92 -16.29 -4.94
C ILE A 256 -6.82 -17.34 -5.16
N ASP A 257 -7.11 -18.60 -4.85
CA ASP A 257 -6.19 -19.74 -4.93
C ASP A 257 -4.86 -19.56 -4.13
N LEU A 258 -4.72 -18.46 -3.38
CA LEU A 258 -3.59 -18.15 -2.49
C LEU A 258 -4.11 -17.66 -1.13
N PRO A 259 -4.62 -18.55 -0.28
CA PRO A 259 -5.29 -18.19 0.97
C PRO A 259 -4.39 -17.51 2.01
N GLU A 260 -3.08 -17.58 1.85
CA GLU A 260 -2.09 -16.91 2.70
C GLU A 260 -2.04 -15.39 2.44
N THR A 261 -2.50 -14.91 1.29
CA THR A 261 -2.59 -13.49 0.94
C THR A 261 -3.89 -12.87 1.45
N ALA A 262 -4.04 -11.57 1.36
CA ALA A 262 -5.22 -10.87 1.87
C ALA A 262 -5.78 -9.90 0.83
N ARG A 263 -7.10 -9.91 0.66
CA ARG A 263 -7.85 -8.96 -0.15
C ARG A 263 -8.76 -8.11 0.71
N MET A 264 -8.85 -6.84 0.40
CA MET A 264 -9.75 -5.90 1.04
C MET A 264 -10.77 -5.41 0.01
N TYR A 265 -11.98 -5.96 0.08
CA TYR A 265 -13.11 -5.52 -0.74
C TYR A 265 -13.99 -4.56 0.05
N PRO A 266 -14.49 -3.46 -0.54
CA PRO A 266 -15.24 -2.43 0.20
C PRO A 266 -16.58 -2.89 0.78
N HIS A 267 -17.13 -4.01 0.35
CA HIS A 267 -18.33 -4.61 0.93
C HIS A 267 -18.05 -5.54 2.14
N HIS A 268 -16.79 -5.84 2.42
CA HIS A 268 -16.34 -6.60 3.61
C HIS A 268 -15.48 -5.75 4.54
N PHE A 269 -14.60 -4.93 3.97
CA PHE A 269 -13.64 -4.11 4.69
C PHE A 269 -14.09 -2.64 4.71
N LYS A 270 -14.11 -2.01 5.88
CA LYS A 270 -14.46 -0.58 6.00
C LYS A 270 -13.30 0.28 5.50
N GLY A 271 -13.15 0.38 4.19
CA GLY A 271 -12.09 1.10 3.48
C GLY A 271 -12.27 1.01 1.98
N GLU A 272 -11.22 1.33 1.25
CA GLU A 272 -11.15 1.20 -0.21
C GLU A 272 -10.59 -0.18 -0.59
N GLY A 273 -10.05 -0.34 -1.81
CA GLY A 273 -9.46 -1.60 -2.27
C GLY A 273 -7.97 -1.70 -1.99
N GLN A 274 -7.55 -2.88 -1.57
CA GLN A 274 -6.13 -3.23 -1.41
C GLN A 274 -5.95 -4.76 -1.49
N PHE A 275 -4.78 -5.15 -2.02
CA PHE A 275 -4.23 -6.51 -1.94
C PHE A 275 -2.89 -6.46 -1.22
#